data_779bf172e6da85989a62117c7283eebb
#
_entry.id   779bf172e6da85989a62117c7283eebb
#
_cell.length_a   1.000
_cell.length_b   1.000
_cell.length_c   1.000
_cell.angle_alpha   90.00
_cell.angle_beta   90.00
_cell.angle_gamma   90.00
#
_symmetry.space_group_name_H-M   'P 1'
#
loop_
_entity.id
_entity.type
_entity.pdbx_description
1 polymer ?
#
loop_
_entity_poly.entity_id
_entity_poly.type
_entity_poly.pdbx_seq_one_letter_code
_entity_poly.pdbx_strand_id
1 'polypeptide(L)'
;MSEPEVIFEDWSPVCNINAFVEKSDACYYFYLWVNPQSDSAVVKSCWIGNIGNSPEELDIEAMGEGIAPRMPKQYVLHDEEGLDLDPDRFEIVWFEEGNAAALLYDDEIISVIPGWSGYNGFNGYARYAKGITPLAWGLLDAYDTISKRVEESKAFWSEFEEDFWTKAQSMHLAALESFFGKYEKYYAIDGGKFPPKALVRGSKKGVVYGITAGVSLIPMPNVDTVYGDEFKEYRRIELGFAVTEEKESLCNSVFSFMSGLAAFPWREDTFLAHGHTVPINFIEGFEAVLFISPRRLSGVETPEYKDYMGEKINLLWMVPVTGAEYQFITKHDIDENLSYAYDIERIHIFDGKSKFIGMP
;
A
#
# COMPACT_ATOMS: atom_id res chain seq x y z
N MET A 1 -0.76 -37.68 10.93
CA MET A 1 -0.08 -36.38 10.99
C MET A 1 -0.91 -35.53 11.95
N SER A 2 -0.26 -34.82 12.87
CA SER A 2 -0.95 -33.81 13.69
C SER A 2 -1.45 -32.68 12.80
N GLU A 3 -2.48 -31.95 13.21
CA GLU A 3 -2.84 -30.71 12.54
C GLU A 3 -1.70 -29.70 12.74
N PRO A 4 -1.35 -28.88 11.69
CA PRO A 4 -0.38 -27.83 11.82
C PRO A 4 -0.77 -26.84 12.92
N GLU A 5 0.22 -26.29 13.64
CA GLU A 5 0.03 -25.36 14.75
C GLU A 5 0.60 -23.97 14.37
N VAL A 6 -0.19 -22.93 14.56
CA VAL A 6 0.32 -21.54 14.52
C VAL A 6 1.06 -21.29 15.83
N ILE A 7 2.38 -21.13 15.75
CA ILE A 7 3.26 -20.97 16.91
C ILE A 7 3.67 -19.52 17.18
N PHE A 8 3.49 -18.63 16.20
CA PHE A 8 3.75 -17.20 16.35
C PHE A 8 2.90 -16.42 15.35
N GLU A 9 2.35 -15.28 15.73
CA GLU A 9 1.56 -14.41 14.85
C GLU A 9 1.69 -12.94 15.20
N ASP A 10 1.50 -12.08 14.20
CA ASP A 10 1.41 -10.63 14.34
C ASP A 10 0.53 -10.04 13.22
N TRP A 11 -0.03 -8.85 13.45
CA TRP A 11 -0.86 -8.16 12.49
C TRP A 11 -0.17 -6.93 11.92
N SER A 12 -0.35 -6.71 10.61
CA SER A 12 0.13 -5.48 9.98
C SER A 12 -0.41 -4.25 10.69
N PRO A 13 0.44 -3.24 10.95
CA PRO A 13 0.01 -2.00 11.59
C PRO A 13 -1.03 -1.21 10.78
N VAL A 14 -1.11 -1.44 9.45
CA VAL A 14 -1.90 -0.61 8.54
C VAL A 14 -2.71 -1.38 7.51
N CYS A 15 -2.29 -2.59 7.12
CA CYS A 15 -3.01 -3.46 6.19
C CYS A 15 -3.86 -4.50 6.95
N ASN A 16 -4.89 -5.04 6.31
CA ASN A 16 -5.63 -6.17 6.85
C ASN A 16 -4.89 -7.48 6.51
N ILE A 17 -3.71 -7.66 7.09
CA ILE A 17 -2.82 -8.81 6.84
C ILE A 17 -2.39 -9.40 8.17
N ASN A 18 -2.60 -10.70 8.34
CA ASN A 18 -2.06 -11.48 9.44
C ASN A 18 -0.79 -12.20 8.98
N ALA A 19 0.30 -12.02 9.69
CA ALA A 19 1.55 -12.74 9.50
C ALA A 19 1.67 -13.81 10.57
N PHE A 20 1.99 -15.06 10.20
CA PHE A 20 2.14 -16.12 11.18
C PHE A 20 3.16 -17.17 10.77
N VAL A 21 3.72 -17.86 11.76
CA VAL A 21 4.57 -19.02 11.60
C VAL A 21 3.77 -20.26 11.97
N GLU A 22 3.71 -21.20 11.03
CA GLU A 22 3.08 -22.49 11.22
C GLU A 22 4.15 -23.59 11.35
N LYS A 23 3.98 -24.47 12.32
CA LYS A 23 4.76 -25.68 12.55
C LYS A 23 3.90 -26.90 12.29
N SER A 24 4.35 -27.77 11.40
CA SER A 24 3.80 -29.12 11.22
C SER A 24 4.74 -30.15 11.81
N ASP A 25 4.39 -31.45 11.72
CA ASP A 25 5.32 -32.54 12.07
C ASP A 25 6.58 -32.58 11.14
N ALA A 26 6.54 -31.82 10.04
CA ALA A 26 7.52 -31.96 8.94
C ALA A 26 8.36 -30.70 8.67
N CYS A 27 7.83 -29.51 8.88
CA CYS A 27 8.47 -28.26 8.50
C CYS A 27 7.85 -27.04 9.16
N TYR A 28 8.56 -25.90 9.03
CA TYR A 28 8.09 -24.57 9.39
C TYR A 28 7.84 -23.77 8.13
N TYR A 29 6.75 -22.99 8.14
CA TYR A 29 6.41 -22.02 7.11
C TYR A 29 6.07 -20.67 7.70
N PHE A 30 6.44 -19.61 6.99
CA PHE A 30 6.00 -18.25 7.22
C PHE A 30 4.88 -17.90 6.24
N TYR A 31 3.81 -17.29 6.73
CA TYR A 31 2.65 -16.93 5.94
C TYR A 31 2.30 -15.45 6.11
N LEU A 32 1.81 -14.83 5.04
CA LEU A 32 1.03 -13.60 5.08
C LEU A 32 -0.37 -13.90 4.55
N TRP A 33 -1.37 -13.77 5.40
CA TRP A 33 -2.76 -13.95 5.03
C TRP A 33 -3.41 -12.59 4.81
N VAL A 34 -3.57 -12.22 3.53
CA VAL A 34 -4.12 -10.95 3.06
C VAL A 34 -5.64 -11.04 3.07
N ASN A 35 -6.30 -10.10 3.69
CA ASN A 35 -7.76 -9.99 3.80
C ASN A 35 -8.45 -11.30 4.25
N PRO A 36 -8.07 -11.88 5.39
CA PRO A 36 -8.45 -13.25 5.79
C PRO A 36 -9.97 -13.51 5.92
N GLN A 37 -10.78 -12.46 6.01
CA GLN A 37 -12.24 -12.56 6.17
C GLN A 37 -13.02 -12.14 4.91
N SER A 38 -12.34 -12.01 3.78
CA SER A 38 -12.93 -11.54 2.53
C SER A 38 -12.95 -12.64 1.46
N ASP A 39 -13.86 -12.51 0.49
CA ASP A 39 -13.89 -13.38 -0.69
C ASP A 39 -12.63 -13.23 -1.57
N SER A 40 -11.86 -12.15 -1.37
CA SER A 40 -10.57 -11.89 -2.01
C SER A 40 -9.38 -12.27 -1.15
N ALA A 41 -9.54 -13.14 -0.15
CA ALA A 41 -8.46 -13.59 0.71
C ALA A 41 -7.36 -14.29 -0.09
N VAL A 42 -6.11 -13.90 0.15
CA VAL A 42 -4.92 -14.49 -0.48
C VAL A 42 -3.93 -14.90 0.59
N VAL A 43 -3.37 -16.10 0.47
CA VAL A 43 -2.31 -16.58 1.35
C VAL A 43 -0.99 -16.60 0.56
N LYS A 44 -0.01 -15.85 1.03
CA LYS A 44 1.38 -15.90 0.60
C LYS A 44 2.14 -16.80 1.58
N SER A 45 2.99 -17.71 1.10
CA SER A 45 3.71 -18.65 1.95
C SER A 45 5.19 -18.74 1.56
N CYS A 46 6.05 -18.85 2.54
CA CYS A 46 7.48 -19.09 2.34
C CYS A 46 7.97 -20.17 3.30
N TRP A 47 8.62 -21.19 2.76
CA TRP A 47 9.25 -22.23 3.57
C TRP A 47 10.38 -21.63 4.42
N ILE A 48 10.47 -22.03 5.70
CA ILE A 48 11.53 -21.62 6.63
C ILE A 48 12.56 -22.74 6.76
N GLY A 49 12.12 -23.96 7.07
CA GLY A 49 13.00 -25.09 7.31
C GLY A 49 12.26 -26.40 7.53
N ASN A 50 12.94 -27.51 7.30
CA ASN A 50 12.42 -28.85 7.60
C ASN A 50 12.64 -29.20 9.08
N ILE A 51 11.78 -30.07 9.59
CA ILE A 51 11.95 -30.76 10.86
C ILE A 51 12.41 -32.18 10.51
N GLY A 52 13.61 -32.58 11.00
CA GLY A 52 14.22 -33.88 10.66
C GLY A 52 14.71 -33.96 9.21
N ASN A 53 14.86 -35.17 8.72
CA ASN A 53 15.51 -35.46 7.43
C ASN A 53 14.74 -34.87 6.25
N SER A 54 15.47 -34.22 5.35
CA SER A 54 14.93 -33.71 4.09
C SER A 54 14.68 -34.86 3.08
N PRO A 55 13.56 -34.83 2.33
CA PRO A 55 13.32 -35.84 1.28
C PRO A 55 14.25 -35.61 0.08
N GLU A 56 14.39 -36.64 -0.78
CA GLU A 56 15.13 -36.53 -2.05
C GLU A 56 14.35 -35.71 -3.09
N GLU A 57 13.02 -35.83 -3.12
CA GLU A 57 12.14 -35.17 -4.07
C GLU A 57 10.98 -34.45 -3.34
N LEU A 58 10.37 -33.49 -4.03
CA LEU A 58 9.20 -32.77 -3.57
C LEU A 58 7.97 -33.66 -3.60
N ASP A 59 7.21 -33.71 -2.51
CA ASP A 59 5.95 -34.44 -2.43
C ASP A 59 4.80 -33.62 -3.04
N ILE A 60 4.64 -33.75 -4.35
CA ILE A 60 3.59 -33.01 -5.11
C ILE A 60 2.20 -33.54 -4.77
N GLU A 61 2.07 -34.83 -4.43
CA GLU A 61 0.80 -35.47 -4.11
C GLU A 61 0.25 -34.89 -2.79
N ALA A 62 1.08 -34.83 -1.75
CA ALA A 62 0.73 -34.21 -0.48
C ALA A 62 0.41 -32.71 -0.62
N MET A 63 1.13 -31.98 -1.47
CA MET A 63 0.81 -30.58 -1.80
C MET A 63 -0.59 -30.43 -2.40
N GLY A 64 -0.99 -31.34 -3.28
CA GLY A 64 -2.33 -31.37 -3.87
C GLY A 64 -3.44 -31.62 -2.84
N GLU A 65 -3.11 -32.20 -1.70
CA GLU A 65 -4.00 -32.42 -0.55
C GLU A 65 -3.96 -31.26 0.47
N GLY A 66 -3.18 -30.20 0.19
CA GLY A 66 -3.05 -29.03 1.08
C GLY A 66 -2.04 -29.22 2.22
N ILE A 67 -1.19 -30.25 2.15
CA ILE A 67 -0.14 -30.51 3.14
C ILE A 67 1.11 -29.69 2.77
N ALA A 68 1.62 -28.90 3.71
CA ALA A 68 2.83 -28.10 3.53
C ALA A 68 4.05 -29.03 3.32
N PRO A 69 4.74 -28.94 2.16
CA PRO A 69 5.78 -29.89 1.80
C PRO A 69 7.12 -29.56 2.47
N ARG A 70 7.95 -30.61 2.67
CA ARG A 70 9.36 -30.42 3.03
C ARG A 70 10.18 -30.03 1.81
N MET A 71 11.19 -29.19 2.01
CA MET A 71 12.17 -28.85 0.98
C MET A 71 13.07 -30.06 0.68
N PRO A 72 13.29 -30.42 -0.60
CA PRO A 72 14.22 -31.48 -0.97
C PRO A 72 15.66 -31.20 -0.54
N LYS A 73 16.41 -32.24 -0.15
CA LYS A 73 17.75 -32.20 0.43
C LYS A 73 18.74 -31.33 -0.36
N GLN A 74 18.70 -31.37 -1.67
CA GLN A 74 19.62 -30.62 -2.54
C GLN A 74 19.49 -29.10 -2.44
N TYR A 75 18.36 -28.61 -1.90
CA TYR A 75 18.03 -27.19 -1.75
C TYR A 75 18.06 -26.68 -0.30
N VAL A 76 18.46 -27.53 0.64
CA VAL A 76 18.49 -27.22 2.08
C VAL A 76 19.91 -26.89 2.53
N LEU A 77 20.05 -25.85 3.36
CA LEU A 77 21.34 -25.41 3.95
C LEU A 77 21.47 -25.75 5.45
N HIS A 78 20.38 -26.13 6.14
CA HIS A 78 20.47 -26.58 7.53
C HIS A 78 20.90 -28.06 7.62
N ASP A 79 21.29 -28.49 8.82
CA ASP A 79 21.74 -29.85 9.10
C ASP A 79 20.63 -30.90 8.86
N GLU A 80 21.02 -32.18 8.75
CA GLU A 80 20.09 -33.30 8.52
C GLU A 80 19.11 -33.52 9.68
N GLU A 81 19.44 -33.09 10.88
CA GLU A 81 18.57 -33.16 12.05
C GLU A 81 17.36 -32.20 11.94
N GLY A 82 17.42 -31.22 11.01
CA GLY A 82 16.39 -30.21 10.80
C GLY A 82 16.46 -29.05 11.79
N LEU A 83 15.41 -28.23 11.81
CA LEU A 83 15.31 -27.08 12.72
C LEU A 83 14.45 -27.43 13.94
N ASP A 84 14.82 -26.87 15.08
CA ASP A 84 13.99 -26.79 16.28
C ASP A 84 13.95 -25.32 16.73
N LEU A 85 12.86 -24.64 16.42
CA LEU A 85 12.72 -23.19 16.63
C LEU A 85 11.80 -22.93 17.83
N ASP A 86 12.28 -22.09 18.75
CA ASP A 86 11.55 -21.65 19.93
C ASP A 86 10.67 -20.43 19.57
N PRO A 87 9.35 -20.51 19.77
CA PRO A 87 8.43 -19.41 19.44
C PRO A 87 8.74 -18.08 20.13
N ASP A 88 9.30 -18.09 21.34
CA ASP A 88 9.63 -16.89 22.10
C ASP A 88 10.79 -16.05 21.52
N ARG A 89 11.47 -16.59 20.49
CA ARG A 89 12.63 -15.97 19.84
C ARG A 89 12.30 -15.37 18.49
N PHE A 90 11.03 -15.42 18.04
CA PHE A 90 10.61 -14.80 16.80
C PHE A 90 10.32 -13.31 16.96
N GLU A 91 10.61 -12.56 15.90
CA GLU A 91 10.20 -11.17 15.69
C GLU A 91 9.69 -11.02 14.25
N ILE A 92 8.58 -10.32 14.04
CA ILE A 92 8.15 -9.90 12.70
C ILE A 92 8.46 -8.42 12.54
N VAL A 93 9.16 -8.09 11.45
CA VAL A 93 9.42 -6.72 11.01
C VAL A 93 8.59 -6.44 9.76
N TRP A 94 7.54 -5.66 9.91
CA TRP A 94 6.74 -5.19 8.78
C TRP A 94 7.50 -4.15 7.97
N PHE A 95 7.45 -4.25 6.64
CA PHE A 95 7.97 -3.21 5.78
C PHE A 95 7.06 -1.99 5.82
N GLU A 96 7.58 -0.85 5.39
CA GLU A 96 6.95 0.48 5.59
C GLU A 96 5.52 0.58 5.02
N GLU A 97 5.21 -0.15 3.94
CA GLU A 97 3.90 -0.20 3.30
C GLU A 97 2.89 -1.10 4.06
N GLY A 98 3.39 -1.95 4.95
CA GLY A 98 2.58 -2.87 5.75
C GLY A 98 2.08 -4.12 5.03
N ASN A 99 2.45 -4.35 3.75
CA ASN A 99 2.01 -5.51 2.96
C ASN A 99 3.10 -6.58 2.76
N ALA A 100 4.24 -6.39 3.38
CA ALA A 100 5.40 -7.26 3.32
C ALA A 100 6.04 -7.36 4.70
N ALA A 101 6.69 -8.50 5.00
CA ALA A 101 7.32 -8.71 6.29
C ALA A 101 8.55 -9.60 6.21
N ALA A 102 9.49 -9.34 7.12
CA ALA A 102 10.60 -10.21 7.44
C ALA A 102 10.35 -10.91 8.79
N LEU A 103 10.61 -12.20 8.83
CA LEU A 103 10.64 -12.99 10.06
C LEU A 103 12.08 -13.11 10.53
N LEU A 104 12.33 -12.69 11.75
CA LEU A 104 13.61 -12.80 12.42
C LEU A 104 13.55 -13.88 13.51
N TYR A 105 14.69 -14.48 13.77
CA TYR A 105 14.92 -15.41 14.87
C TYR A 105 16.26 -15.06 15.51
N ASP A 106 16.27 -14.67 16.80
CA ASP A 106 17.45 -14.09 17.48
C ASP A 106 18.09 -12.94 16.69
N ASP A 107 17.29 -11.96 16.25
CA ASP A 107 17.70 -10.82 15.43
C ASP A 107 18.23 -11.17 14.02
N GLU A 108 18.30 -12.44 13.65
CA GLU A 108 18.73 -12.88 12.32
C GLU A 108 17.53 -13.09 11.38
N ILE A 109 17.58 -12.55 10.18
CA ILE A 109 16.53 -12.74 9.17
C ILE A 109 16.53 -14.21 8.72
N ILE A 110 15.42 -14.91 8.93
CA ILE A 110 15.27 -16.31 8.53
C ILE A 110 14.30 -16.51 7.36
N SER A 111 13.30 -15.61 7.21
CA SER A 111 12.39 -15.65 6.07
C SER A 111 11.88 -14.25 5.74
N VAL A 112 11.55 -13.99 4.47
CA VAL A 112 10.98 -12.71 4.01
C VAL A 112 9.93 -12.98 2.95
N ILE A 113 8.75 -12.40 3.14
CA ILE A 113 7.69 -12.36 2.13
C ILE A 113 7.51 -10.90 1.68
N PRO A 114 8.05 -10.50 0.52
CA PRO A 114 7.85 -9.15 -0.01
C PRO A 114 6.46 -8.96 -0.59
N GLY A 115 6.05 -7.70 -0.83
CA GLY A 115 4.72 -7.35 -1.34
C GLY A 115 4.36 -8.05 -2.67
N TRP A 116 5.35 -8.24 -3.53
CA TRP A 116 5.23 -8.91 -4.84
C TRP A 116 5.32 -10.45 -4.79
N SER A 117 5.34 -11.06 -3.60
CA SER A 117 5.24 -12.51 -3.46
C SER A 117 3.98 -13.06 -4.13
N GLY A 118 4.12 -14.21 -4.82
CA GLY A 118 3.10 -14.81 -5.67
C GLY A 118 3.26 -14.49 -7.16
N TYR A 119 4.05 -13.45 -7.52
CA TYR A 119 4.28 -13.10 -8.91
C TYR A 119 5.31 -14.07 -9.54
N ASN A 120 4.97 -14.62 -10.73
CA ASN A 120 5.82 -15.57 -11.46
C ASN A 120 6.31 -16.79 -10.63
N GLY A 121 5.52 -17.24 -9.65
CA GLY A 121 5.87 -18.40 -8.82
C GLY A 121 6.92 -18.13 -7.74
N PHE A 122 7.26 -16.87 -7.50
CA PHE A 122 8.14 -16.47 -6.41
C PHE A 122 7.35 -16.45 -5.08
N ASN A 123 7.79 -17.20 -4.08
CA ASN A 123 7.12 -17.28 -2.79
C ASN A 123 7.68 -16.31 -1.73
N GLY A 124 9.00 -16.21 -1.68
CA GLY A 124 9.73 -15.41 -0.70
C GLY A 124 11.17 -15.88 -0.59
N TYR A 125 11.92 -15.29 0.31
CA TYR A 125 13.30 -15.65 0.60
C TYR A 125 13.39 -16.40 1.92
N ALA A 126 14.23 -17.45 1.96
CA ALA A 126 14.51 -18.19 3.19
C ALA A 126 16.03 -18.38 3.38
N ARG A 127 16.48 -18.19 4.64
CA ARG A 127 17.88 -18.35 5.04
C ARG A 127 18.44 -19.72 4.71
N TYR A 128 17.63 -20.75 4.95
CA TYR A 128 18.04 -22.15 4.80
C TYR A 128 17.72 -22.73 3.42
N ALA A 129 17.21 -21.92 2.48
CA ALA A 129 17.05 -22.33 1.09
C ALA A 129 18.31 -22.06 0.28
N LYS A 130 18.62 -22.93 -0.69
CA LYS A 130 19.76 -22.84 -1.60
C LYS A 130 19.27 -22.57 -3.03
N GLY A 131 19.59 -21.39 -3.55
CA GLY A 131 19.25 -21.01 -4.92
C GLY A 131 17.75 -20.78 -5.12
N ILE A 132 17.25 -21.04 -6.32
CA ILE A 132 15.84 -20.86 -6.71
C ILE A 132 15.12 -22.21 -6.54
N THR A 133 14.11 -22.22 -5.69
CA THR A 133 13.31 -23.42 -5.41
C THR A 133 11.82 -23.14 -5.51
N PRO A 134 10.97 -24.19 -5.61
CA PRO A 134 9.52 -24.01 -5.66
C PRO A 134 8.88 -23.46 -4.37
N LEU A 135 9.57 -23.54 -3.23
CA LEU A 135 9.00 -23.22 -1.91
C LEU A 135 9.55 -21.94 -1.29
N ALA A 136 10.78 -21.55 -1.67
CA ALA A 136 11.44 -20.32 -1.27
C ALA A 136 12.69 -20.12 -2.13
N TRP A 137 13.15 -18.87 -2.30
CA TRP A 137 14.47 -18.61 -2.86
C TRP A 137 15.49 -18.41 -1.74
N GLY A 138 16.76 -18.71 -2.01
CA GLY A 138 17.83 -18.52 -1.06
C GLY A 138 18.03 -17.04 -0.70
N LEU A 139 18.02 -16.74 0.58
CA LEU A 139 18.18 -15.36 1.09
C LEU A 139 19.59 -14.81 0.83
N LEU A 140 20.61 -15.65 0.77
CA LEU A 140 22.01 -15.22 0.72
C LEU A 140 22.30 -14.25 -0.44
N ASP A 141 21.76 -14.51 -1.62
CA ASP A 141 22.00 -13.70 -2.82
C ASP A 141 21.32 -12.33 -2.76
N ALA A 142 20.32 -12.15 -1.90
CA ALA A 142 19.57 -10.90 -1.71
C ALA A 142 19.79 -10.27 -0.32
N TYR A 143 20.66 -10.86 0.49
CA TYR A 143 20.81 -10.53 1.92
C TYR A 143 21.12 -9.07 2.17
N ASP A 144 22.08 -8.49 1.46
CA ASP A 144 22.49 -7.09 1.66
C ASP A 144 21.36 -6.10 1.39
N THR A 145 20.56 -6.36 0.35
CA THR A 145 19.41 -5.51 0.02
C THR A 145 18.29 -5.67 1.05
N ILE A 146 18.01 -6.91 1.44
CA ILE A 146 16.94 -7.23 2.38
C ILE A 146 17.28 -6.76 3.79
N SER A 147 18.50 -7.00 4.28
CA SER A 147 18.92 -6.56 5.61
C SER A 147 18.84 -5.03 5.74
N LYS A 148 19.29 -4.32 4.71
CA LYS A 148 19.13 -2.86 4.66
C LYS A 148 17.66 -2.43 4.73
N ARG A 149 16.78 -3.12 3.99
CA ARG A 149 15.34 -2.84 4.00
C ARG A 149 14.71 -3.10 5.37
N VAL A 150 15.12 -4.17 6.06
CA VAL A 150 14.67 -4.48 7.42
C VAL A 150 15.08 -3.37 8.41
N GLU A 151 16.34 -2.91 8.35
CA GLU A 151 16.83 -1.82 9.19
C GLU A 151 16.09 -0.50 8.88
N GLU A 152 15.89 -0.15 7.61
CA GLU A 152 15.11 1.02 7.20
C GLU A 152 13.66 0.93 7.72
N SER A 153 13.04 -0.25 7.69
CA SER A 153 11.69 -0.46 8.20
C SER A 153 11.60 -0.37 9.73
N LYS A 154 12.57 -0.93 10.46
CA LYS A 154 12.66 -0.74 11.92
C LYS A 154 12.79 0.74 12.28
N ALA A 155 13.66 1.47 11.59
CA ALA A 155 13.81 2.92 11.77
C ALA A 155 12.53 3.68 11.42
N PHE A 156 11.85 3.31 10.33
CA PHE A 156 10.59 3.92 9.92
C PHE A 156 9.51 3.77 10.99
N TRP A 157 9.29 2.58 11.53
CA TRP A 157 8.26 2.36 12.55
C TRP A 157 8.60 3.02 13.89
N SER A 158 9.89 3.19 14.21
CA SER A 158 10.31 3.92 15.43
C SER A 158 9.99 5.42 15.41
N GLU A 159 9.75 6.02 14.23
CA GLU A 159 9.37 7.43 14.10
C GLU A 159 7.92 7.71 14.57
N PHE A 160 7.09 6.67 14.75
CA PHE A 160 5.70 6.78 15.21
C PHE A 160 5.56 6.73 16.74
N GLU A 161 6.46 7.40 17.45
CA GLU A 161 6.40 7.60 18.91
C GLU A 161 5.40 8.67 19.33
N GLU A 162 5.31 8.93 20.64
CA GLU A 162 4.52 10.05 21.18
C GLU A 162 4.83 11.36 20.43
N ASP A 163 3.79 12.15 20.11
CA ASP A 163 3.87 13.44 19.41
C ASP A 163 4.18 13.42 17.90
N PHE A 164 4.41 12.28 17.25
CA PHE A 164 4.62 12.27 15.80
C PHE A 164 3.49 12.97 15.02
N TRP A 165 2.23 12.74 15.45
CA TRP A 165 1.07 13.34 14.78
C TRP A 165 1.07 14.86 14.87
N THR A 166 1.41 15.43 16.00
CA THR A 166 1.49 16.89 16.17
C THR A 166 2.47 17.52 15.19
N LYS A 167 3.63 16.89 14.95
CA LYS A 167 4.64 17.35 14.00
C LYS A 167 4.14 17.21 12.55
N ALA A 168 3.65 16.02 12.19
CA ALA A 168 3.14 15.74 10.85
C ALA A 168 1.92 16.63 10.50
N GLN A 169 0.95 16.75 11.41
CA GLN A 169 -0.20 17.64 11.27
C GLN A 169 0.22 19.08 11.02
N SER A 170 1.16 19.60 11.83
CA SER A 170 1.65 20.96 11.68
C SER A 170 2.29 21.22 10.31
N MET A 171 3.05 20.24 9.80
CA MET A 171 3.66 20.30 8.47
C MET A 171 2.59 20.36 7.36
N HIS A 172 1.59 19.47 7.41
CA HIS A 172 0.49 19.46 6.44
C HIS A 172 -0.34 20.75 6.51
N LEU A 173 -0.74 21.19 7.71
CA LEU A 173 -1.50 22.41 7.87
C LEU A 173 -0.75 23.63 7.37
N ALA A 174 0.56 23.72 7.59
CA ALA A 174 1.36 24.84 7.08
C ALA A 174 1.36 24.89 5.54
N ALA A 175 1.43 23.76 4.85
CA ALA A 175 1.32 23.69 3.38
C ALA A 175 -0.07 24.13 2.90
N LEU A 176 -1.13 23.65 3.56
CA LEU A 176 -2.52 23.99 3.21
C LEU A 176 -2.84 25.46 3.49
N GLU A 177 -2.41 26.00 4.63
CA GLU A 177 -2.61 27.42 4.97
C GLU A 177 -1.81 28.36 4.07
N SER A 178 -0.64 27.94 3.61
CA SER A 178 0.12 28.67 2.58
C SER A 178 -0.63 28.71 1.25
N PHE A 179 -1.38 27.67 0.93
CA PHE A 179 -2.11 27.54 -0.32
C PHE A 179 -3.42 28.35 -0.33
N PHE A 180 -4.32 28.13 0.63
CA PHE A 180 -5.65 28.77 0.64
C PHE A 180 -5.87 29.74 1.81
N GLY A 181 -4.90 29.94 2.69
CA GLY A 181 -5.05 30.74 3.90
C GLY A 181 -5.53 29.91 5.08
N LYS A 182 -6.06 30.55 6.12
CA LYS A 182 -6.56 29.87 7.31
C LYS A 182 -7.68 28.89 6.92
N TYR A 183 -7.55 27.63 7.33
CA TYR A 183 -8.58 26.64 7.09
C TYR A 183 -9.88 26.97 7.86
N GLU A 184 -11.00 26.56 7.29
CA GLU A 184 -12.35 26.82 7.85
C GLU A 184 -12.79 25.69 8.78
N LYS A 185 -12.51 24.43 8.40
CA LYS A 185 -12.89 23.23 9.14
C LYS A 185 -11.81 22.16 9.04
N TYR A 186 -11.73 21.41 10.12
CA TYR A 186 -10.85 20.26 10.27
C TYR A 186 -11.69 19.07 10.74
N TYR A 187 -11.60 17.95 10.03
CA TYR A 187 -12.34 16.74 10.33
C TYR A 187 -11.34 15.60 10.55
N ALA A 188 -11.38 14.92 11.70
CA ALA A 188 -10.71 13.63 11.85
C ALA A 188 -11.45 12.57 11.03
N ILE A 189 -10.75 11.83 10.19
CA ILE A 189 -11.35 10.86 9.25
C ILE A 189 -10.81 9.43 9.43
N ASP A 190 -9.94 9.22 10.42
CA ASP A 190 -9.34 7.91 10.72
C ASP A 190 -10.24 7.00 11.58
N GLY A 191 -11.30 7.55 12.18
CA GLY A 191 -12.15 6.80 13.11
C GLY A 191 -11.42 6.36 14.37
N GLY A 192 -10.33 7.04 14.75
CA GLY A 192 -9.48 6.71 15.90
C GLY A 192 -8.50 5.58 15.63
N LYS A 193 -8.29 5.20 14.35
CA LYS A 193 -7.33 4.18 13.94
C LYS A 193 -6.01 4.80 13.51
N PHE A 194 -4.94 4.04 13.68
CA PHE A 194 -3.62 4.40 13.18
C PHE A 194 -3.52 4.18 11.65
N PRO A 195 -2.79 5.02 10.91
CA PRO A 195 -2.27 6.34 11.31
C PRO A 195 -3.39 7.38 11.37
N PRO A 196 -3.25 8.43 12.20
CA PRO A 196 -4.20 9.55 12.24
C PRO A 196 -4.31 10.21 10.87
N LYS A 197 -5.55 10.54 10.48
CA LYS A 197 -5.85 11.21 9.21
C LYS A 197 -6.89 12.29 9.41
N ALA A 198 -6.75 13.39 8.68
CA ALA A 198 -7.71 14.46 8.67
C ALA A 198 -8.13 14.83 7.25
N LEU A 199 -9.26 15.52 7.13
CA LEU A 199 -9.68 16.25 5.98
C LEU A 199 -9.79 17.73 6.38
N VAL A 200 -9.10 18.58 5.66
CA VAL A 200 -9.03 20.02 5.93
C VAL A 200 -9.77 20.77 4.83
N ARG A 201 -10.73 21.57 5.24
CA ARG A 201 -11.50 22.45 4.33
C ARG A 201 -10.99 23.88 4.43
N GLY A 202 -10.85 24.52 3.29
CA GLY A 202 -10.57 25.94 3.14
C GLY A 202 -11.15 26.48 1.84
N SER A 203 -11.09 27.79 1.65
CA SER A 203 -11.53 28.43 0.42
C SER A 203 -10.55 29.47 -0.08
N LYS A 204 -10.51 29.68 -1.42
CA LYS A 204 -9.66 30.66 -2.09
C LYS A 204 -10.29 31.09 -3.40
N LYS A 205 -10.49 32.41 -3.58
CA LYS A 205 -10.95 32.99 -4.86
C LYS A 205 -12.27 32.36 -5.40
N GLY A 206 -13.27 32.10 -4.55
CA GLY A 206 -14.54 31.49 -4.96
C GLY A 206 -14.49 30.00 -5.23
N VAL A 207 -13.45 29.33 -4.78
CA VAL A 207 -13.28 27.85 -4.85
C VAL A 207 -13.16 27.31 -3.44
N VAL A 208 -13.94 26.27 -3.13
CA VAL A 208 -13.87 25.49 -1.89
C VAL A 208 -13.00 24.27 -2.12
N TYR A 209 -12.09 24.04 -1.21
CA TYR A 209 -11.14 22.92 -1.22
C TYR A 209 -11.37 22.00 -0.04
N GLY A 210 -11.34 20.70 -0.28
CA GLY A 210 -11.16 19.67 0.73
C GLY A 210 -9.90 18.86 0.41
N ILE A 211 -8.95 18.80 1.35
CA ILE A 211 -7.68 18.12 1.13
C ILE A 211 -7.38 17.26 2.36
N THR A 212 -6.94 16.04 2.14
CA THR A 212 -6.53 15.16 3.23
C THR A 212 -5.20 15.59 3.83
N ALA A 213 -4.95 15.18 5.06
CA ALA A 213 -3.68 15.36 5.76
C ALA A 213 -3.41 14.10 6.58
N GLY A 214 -2.26 13.48 6.34
CA GLY A 214 -1.84 12.26 7.03
C GLY A 214 -2.05 10.95 6.25
N VAL A 215 -2.63 10.98 5.05
CA VAL A 215 -2.64 9.82 4.16
C VAL A 215 -1.22 9.47 3.72
N SER A 216 -0.39 10.47 3.49
CA SER A 216 1.01 10.36 3.09
C SER A 216 1.97 9.87 4.17
N LEU A 217 1.53 9.70 5.42
CA LEU A 217 2.39 9.22 6.51
C LEU A 217 2.92 7.81 6.26
N ILE A 218 2.09 6.95 5.72
CA ILE A 218 2.46 5.59 5.34
C ILE A 218 2.58 5.54 3.81
N PRO A 219 3.64 4.96 3.25
CA PRO A 219 3.74 4.76 1.81
C PRO A 219 2.71 3.74 1.34
N MET A 220 2.17 3.92 0.14
CA MET A 220 1.23 2.97 -0.45
C MET A 220 1.94 1.68 -0.88
N PRO A 221 1.27 0.52 -0.75
CA PRO A 221 1.78 -0.75 -1.23
C PRO A 221 1.86 -0.82 -2.76
N ASN A 222 2.67 -1.73 -3.28
CA ASN A 222 2.74 -2.14 -4.70
C ASN A 222 3.14 -1.05 -5.72
N VAL A 223 3.53 0.15 -5.29
CA VAL A 223 3.95 1.24 -6.18
C VAL A 223 5.23 0.88 -6.95
N ASP A 224 6.13 0.13 -6.32
CA ASP A 224 7.38 -0.35 -6.90
C ASP A 224 7.17 -1.30 -8.10
N THR A 225 6.06 -2.02 -8.15
CA THR A 225 5.71 -2.91 -9.26
C THR A 225 5.48 -2.18 -10.59
N VAL A 226 5.11 -0.89 -10.52
CA VAL A 226 4.84 -0.05 -11.70
C VAL A 226 5.93 0.98 -11.94
N TYR A 227 6.45 1.59 -10.88
CA TYR A 227 7.40 2.69 -10.98
C TYR A 227 8.87 2.26 -10.82
N GLY A 228 9.14 0.97 -10.55
CA GLY A 228 10.50 0.44 -10.39
C GLY A 228 11.33 1.28 -9.42
N ASP A 229 12.53 1.68 -9.82
CA ASP A 229 13.45 2.42 -8.95
C ASP A 229 12.95 3.83 -8.56
N GLU A 230 11.98 4.38 -9.28
CA GLU A 230 11.40 5.70 -8.99
C GLU A 230 10.24 5.64 -7.98
N PHE A 231 9.88 4.48 -7.44
CA PHE A 231 8.69 4.29 -6.59
C PHE A 231 8.61 5.27 -5.40
N LYS A 232 9.73 5.66 -4.82
CA LYS A 232 9.79 6.62 -3.70
C LYS A 232 9.28 8.03 -4.06
N GLU A 233 9.26 8.38 -5.34
CA GLU A 233 8.70 9.63 -5.83
C GLU A 233 7.16 9.64 -5.89
N TYR A 234 6.51 8.45 -5.84
CA TYR A 234 5.08 8.30 -6.10
C TYR A 234 4.29 7.63 -4.97
N ARG A 235 4.94 6.98 -4.00
CA ARG A 235 4.28 6.14 -3.00
C ARG A 235 3.60 6.88 -1.84
N ARG A 236 3.77 8.22 -1.73
CA ARG A 236 3.11 9.03 -0.70
C ARG A 236 2.15 10.01 -1.35
N ILE A 237 0.88 9.95 -0.93
CA ILE A 237 -0.17 10.78 -1.51
C ILE A 237 -1.00 11.51 -0.46
N GLU A 238 -1.57 12.64 -0.87
CA GLU A 238 -2.76 13.22 -0.28
C GLU A 238 -3.85 13.32 -1.34
N LEU A 239 -5.11 13.29 -0.93
CA LEU A 239 -6.27 13.43 -1.82
C LEU A 239 -6.82 14.84 -1.76
N GLY A 240 -7.23 15.39 -2.89
CA GLY A 240 -7.80 16.72 -2.97
C GLY A 240 -9.07 16.76 -3.84
N PHE A 241 -10.02 17.61 -3.43
CA PHE A 241 -11.17 17.97 -4.23
C PHE A 241 -11.37 19.48 -4.18
N ALA A 242 -11.61 20.09 -5.33
CA ALA A 242 -11.87 21.52 -5.47
C ALA A 242 -13.19 21.75 -6.21
N VAL A 243 -14.00 22.65 -5.70
CA VAL A 243 -15.33 22.92 -6.26
C VAL A 243 -15.63 24.40 -6.19
N THR A 244 -16.35 24.95 -7.18
CA THR A 244 -16.82 26.34 -7.10
C THR A 244 -17.83 26.50 -5.96
N GLU A 245 -17.90 27.69 -5.33
CA GLU A 245 -18.83 27.99 -4.21
C GLU A 245 -20.29 27.67 -4.59
N GLU A 246 -20.68 27.87 -5.85
CA GLU A 246 -22.04 27.56 -6.35
C GLU A 246 -22.39 26.05 -6.22
N LYS A 247 -21.40 25.19 -6.17
CA LYS A 247 -21.54 23.74 -6.05
C LYS A 247 -21.09 23.20 -4.69
N GLU A 248 -20.90 24.05 -3.70
CA GLU A 248 -20.45 23.69 -2.35
C GLU A 248 -21.31 22.61 -1.69
N SER A 249 -22.61 22.52 -2.04
CA SER A 249 -23.50 21.49 -1.50
C SER A 249 -23.01 20.06 -1.76
N LEU A 250 -22.15 19.84 -2.74
CA LEU A 250 -21.54 18.54 -3.05
C LEU A 250 -20.43 18.14 -2.06
N CYS A 251 -19.85 19.12 -1.35
CA CYS A 251 -18.70 18.86 -0.47
C CYS A 251 -18.96 17.74 0.53
N ASN A 252 -20.14 17.67 1.15
CA ASN A 252 -20.41 16.66 2.17
C ASN A 252 -20.32 15.23 1.60
N SER A 253 -20.92 14.97 0.45
CA SER A 253 -20.88 13.65 -0.19
C SER A 253 -19.46 13.31 -0.66
N VAL A 254 -18.76 14.26 -1.29
CA VAL A 254 -17.40 14.05 -1.77
C VAL A 254 -16.43 13.86 -0.60
N PHE A 255 -16.54 14.62 0.46
CA PHE A 255 -15.65 14.51 1.64
C PHE A 255 -15.88 13.20 2.39
N SER A 256 -17.12 12.71 2.44
CA SER A 256 -17.41 11.37 2.96
C SER A 256 -16.75 10.28 2.11
N PHE A 257 -16.81 10.39 0.79
CA PHE A 257 -16.16 9.49 -0.14
C PHE A 257 -14.62 9.54 0.00
N MET A 258 -14.02 10.75 0.04
CA MET A 258 -12.58 10.92 0.27
C MET A 258 -12.12 10.28 1.58
N SER A 259 -12.93 10.40 2.65
CA SER A 259 -12.64 9.77 3.93
C SER A 259 -12.57 8.24 3.81
N GLY A 260 -13.45 7.63 3.01
CA GLY A 260 -13.40 6.20 2.71
C GLY A 260 -12.20 5.79 1.86
N LEU A 261 -11.75 6.66 0.95
CA LEU A 261 -10.58 6.44 0.10
C LEU A 261 -9.25 6.62 0.85
N ALA A 262 -9.22 7.39 1.93
CA ALA A 262 -8.01 7.69 2.68
C ALA A 262 -7.30 6.46 3.27
N ALA A 263 -7.99 5.32 3.39
CA ALA A 263 -7.41 4.03 3.82
C ALA A 263 -7.45 2.97 2.72
N PHE A 264 -7.98 3.30 1.55
CA PHE A 264 -8.20 2.36 0.45
C PHE A 264 -6.93 1.62 0.00
N PRO A 265 -5.76 2.29 -0.18
CA PRO A 265 -4.56 1.61 -0.63
C PRO A 265 -4.15 0.42 0.26
N TRP A 266 -4.15 0.62 1.56
CA TRP A 266 -3.73 -0.42 2.52
C TRP A 266 -4.80 -1.46 2.77
N ARG A 267 -6.08 -1.07 2.69
CA ARG A 267 -7.21 -2.00 2.86
C ARG A 267 -7.31 -2.99 1.72
N GLU A 268 -7.05 -2.54 0.48
CA GLU A 268 -7.18 -3.34 -0.73
C GLU A 268 -5.83 -3.84 -1.29
N ASP A 269 -4.72 -3.61 -0.56
CA ASP A 269 -3.35 -3.94 -1.00
C ASP A 269 -3.04 -3.41 -2.41
N THR A 270 -3.26 -2.11 -2.63
CA THR A 270 -3.17 -1.43 -3.94
C THR A 270 -2.61 -0.02 -3.79
N PHE A 271 -2.65 0.77 -4.86
CA PHE A 271 -2.25 2.18 -4.83
C PHE A 271 -3.16 3.05 -5.69
N LEU A 272 -3.13 4.34 -5.43
CA LEU A 272 -3.77 5.38 -6.25
C LEU A 272 -2.69 6.21 -6.93
N ALA A 273 -2.90 6.53 -8.22
CA ALA A 273 -1.94 7.28 -9.01
C ALA A 273 -2.63 8.20 -10.02
N HIS A 274 -1.84 9.09 -10.63
CA HIS A 274 -2.26 9.88 -11.78
C HIS A 274 -2.81 8.99 -12.89
N GLY A 275 -4.00 9.29 -13.39
CA GLY A 275 -4.69 8.52 -14.42
C GLY A 275 -5.61 7.41 -13.89
N HIS A 276 -5.52 7.03 -12.63
CA HIS A 276 -6.45 6.06 -12.06
C HIS A 276 -7.85 6.64 -11.94
N THR A 277 -8.85 5.76 -11.96
CA THR A 277 -10.26 6.12 -11.79
C THR A 277 -10.91 5.27 -10.71
N VAL A 278 -11.86 5.86 -9.99
CA VAL A 278 -12.70 5.14 -9.01
C VAL A 278 -14.17 5.47 -9.29
N PRO A 279 -15.05 4.47 -9.43
CA PRO A 279 -16.47 4.68 -9.65
C PRO A 279 -17.14 5.45 -8.50
N ILE A 280 -18.13 6.30 -8.85
CA ILE A 280 -18.96 7.05 -7.90
C ILE A 280 -20.45 6.97 -8.32
N ASN A 281 -21.36 7.26 -7.37
CA ASN A 281 -22.80 7.28 -7.62
C ASN A 281 -23.54 8.45 -6.92
N PHE A 282 -22.82 9.44 -6.41
CA PHE A 282 -23.37 10.51 -5.59
C PHE A 282 -23.31 11.90 -6.26
N ILE A 283 -22.77 12.02 -7.47
CA ILE A 283 -22.80 13.24 -8.30
C ILE A 283 -23.65 12.93 -9.54
N GLU A 284 -24.79 13.58 -9.68
CA GLU A 284 -25.70 13.37 -10.80
C GLU A 284 -25.00 13.67 -12.14
N GLY A 285 -25.07 12.70 -13.08
CA GLY A 285 -24.44 12.78 -14.40
C GLY A 285 -22.94 12.39 -14.45
N PHE A 286 -22.36 11.97 -13.33
CA PHE A 286 -20.96 11.56 -13.23
C PHE A 286 -20.88 10.15 -12.62
N GLU A 287 -20.06 9.29 -13.21
CA GLU A 287 -19.97 7.86 -12.85
C GLU A 287 -18.64 7.47 -12.20
N ALA A 288 -17.60 8.32 -12.34
CA ALA A 288 -16.29 8.09 -11.71
C ALA A 288 -15.59 9.38 -11.35
N VAL A 289 -14.53 9.27 -10.56
CA VAL A 289 -13.50 10.30 -10.40
C VAL A 289 -12.22 9.83 -11.05
N LEU A 290 -11.57 10.73 -11.79
CA LEU A 290 -10.23 10.58 -12.33
C LEU A 290 -9.24 11.26 -11.38
N PHE A 291 -8.14 10.58 -11.01
CA PHE A 291 -7.08 11.17 -10.21
C PHE A 291 -6.05 11.88 -11.08
N ILE A 292 -5.80 13.14 -10.78
CA ILE A 292 -4.83 13.98 -11.51
C ILE A 292 -3.76 14.50 -10.55
N SER A 293 -2.51 14.19 -10.86
CA SER A 293 -1.36 14.75 -10.14
C SER A 293 -0.92 16.06 -10.81
N PRO A 294 -0.91 17.20 -10.08
CA PRO A 294 -0.42 18.46 -10.60
C PRO A 294 1.08 18.44 -10.97
N ARG A 295 1.86 17.50 -10.44
CA ARG A 295 3.28 17.32 -10.83
C ARG A 295 3.46 16.93 -12.30
N ARG A 296 2.43 16.37 -12.92
CA ARG A 296 2.41 15.98 -14.35
C ARG A 296 1.84 17.06 -15.25
N LEU A 297 1.36 18.18 -14.66
CA LEU A 297 0.69 19.25 -15.40
C LEU A 297 1.26 20.62 -15.03
N SER A 298 1.50 21.46 -16.02
CA SER A 298 1.90 22.84 -15.77
C SER A 298 0.69 23.72 -15.46
N GLY A 299 0.85 24.66 -14.56
CA GLY A 299 -0.16 25.70 -14.25
C GLY A 299 -1.29 25.30 -13.30
N VAL A 300 -1.40 24.04 -12.89
CA VAL A 300 -2.39 23.60 -11.90
C VAL A 300 -1.99 24.10 -10.52
N GLU A 301 -2.81 24.95 -9.90
CA GLU A 301 -2.57 25.42 -8.53
C GLU A 301 -2.70 24.24 -7.53
N THR A 302 -1.71 24.08 -6.63
CA THR A 302 -1.66 23.00 -5.63
C THR A 302 -0.90 23.45 -4.39
N PRO A 303 -1.19 22.88 -3.20
CA PRO A 303 -0.33 23.03 -2.03
C PRO A 303 1.09 22.49 -2.31
N GLU A 304 2.10 23.16 -1.77
CA GLU A 304 3.47 22.69 -1.80
C GLU A 304 3.82 22.05 -0.47
N TYR A 305 3.98 20.72 -0.47
CA TYR A 305 4.39 19.97 0.70
C TYR A 305 5.92 19.90 0.79
N LYS A 306 6.43 19.94 2.01
CA LYS A 306 7.80 19.51 2.29
C LYS A 306 7.87 17.99 2.15
N ASP A 307 9.06 17.49 1.80
CA ASP A 307 9.30 16.05 1.79
C ASP A 307 9.05 15.46 3.19
N TYR A 308 8.42 14.28 3.25
CA TYR A 308 8.20 13.54 4.48
C TYR A 308 9.14 12.33 4.50
N MET A 309 9.97 12.21 5.53
CA MET A 309 11.03 11.17 5.59
C MET A 309 11.90 11.08 4.32
N GLY A 310 12.20 12.25 3.72
CA GLY A 310 13.00 12.35 2.50
C GLY A 310 12.28 11.98 1.20
N GLU A 311 10.97 11.76 1.23
CA GLU A 311 10.15 11.39 0.07
C GLU A 311 9.09 12.45 -0.24
N LYS A 312 8.77 12.57 -1.54
CA LYS A 312 7.78 13.52 -2.04
C LYS A 312 6.35 13.14 -1.61
N ILE A 313 5.56 14.14 -1.22
CA ILE A 313 4.11 13.99 -1.06
C ILE A 313 3.44 14.46 -2.35
N ASN A 314 2.62 13.57 -2.95
CA ASN A 314 1.87 13.84 -4.16
C ASN A 314 0.42 14.15 -3.83
N LEU A 315 -0.08 15.34 -4.20
CA LEU A 315 -1.52 15.58 -4.15
C LEU A 315 -2.18 15.00 -5.40
N LEU A 316 -3.21 14.18 -5.21
CA LEU A 316 -4.06 13.68 -6.28
C LEU A 316 -5.40 14.42 -6.24
N TRP A 317 -5.66 15.27 -7.24
CA TRP A 317 -6.94 15.92 -7.42
C TRP A 317 -7.96 14.95 -7.98
N MET A 318 -9.15 14.92 -7.37
CA MET A 318 -10.29 14.14 -7.83
C MET A 318 -11.11 14.95 -8.82
N VAL A 319 -11.18 14.50 -10.08
CA VAL A 319 -11.92 15.13 -11.16
C VAL A 319 -13.10 14.25 -11.54
N PRO A 320 -14.36 14.66 -11.29
CA PRO A 320 -15.54 13.91 -11.72
C PRO A 320 -15.61 13.79 -13.25
N VAL A 321 -15.91 12.57 -13.72
CA VAL A 321 -16.05 12.23 -15.14
C VAL A 321 -17.38 11.53 -15.40
N THR A 322 -17.98 11.81 -16.56
CA THR A 322 -19.24 11.19 -17.00
C THR A 322 -19.04 9.72 -17.39
N GLY A 323 -20.11 8.95 -17.54
CA GLY A 323 -20.02 7.53 -17.94
C GLY A 323 -19.33 7.32 -19.29
N ALA A 324 -19.57 8.18 -20.27
CA ALA A 324 -18.90 8.11 -21.57
C ALA A 324 -17.40 8.40 -21.45
N GLU A 325 -17.04 9.46 -20.72
CA GLU A 325 -15.63 9.79 -20.43
C GLU A 325 -14.93 8.69 -19.67
N TYR A 326 -15.56 8.13 -18.64
CA TYR A 326 -15.01 7.02 -17.87
C TYR A 326 -14.70 5.81 -18.76
N GLN A 327 -15.60 5.45 -19.67
CA GLN A 327 -15.41 4.36 -20.62
C GLN A 327 -14.26 4.63 -21.60
N PHE A 328 -14.08 5.87 -22.01
CA PHE A 328 -12.96 6.27 -22.86
C PHE A 328 -11.63 6.24 -22.08
N ILE A 329 -11.60 6.87 -20.91
CA ILE A 329 -10.41 7.00 -20.04
C ILE A 329 -9.82 5.62 -19.69
N THR A 330 -10.66 4.64 -19.41
CA THR A 330 -10.20 3.28 -19.05
C THR A 330 -9.57 2.50 -20.20
N LYS A 331 -9.69 2.97 -21.44
CA LYS A 331 -9.16 2.31 -22.65
C LYS A 331 -7.94 3.00 -23.25
N HIS A 332 -7.62 4.22 -22.82
CA HIS A 332 -6.58 5.06 -23.38
C HIS A 332 -5.64 5.53 -22.27
N ASP A 333 -4.43 5.92 -22.63
CA ASP A 333 -3.50 6.45 -21.65
C ASP A 333 -3.91 7.86 -21.18
N ILE A 334 -3.34 8.29 -20.06
CA ILE A 334 -3.72 9.53 -19.41
C ILE A 334 -3.35 10.76 -20.23
N ASP A 335 -2.24 10.74 -20.98
CA ASP A 335 -1.80 11.87 -21.79
C ASP A 335 -2.76 12.09 -22.97
N GLU A 336 -3.25 11.02 -23.60
CA GLU A 336 -4.31 11.07 -24.60
C GLU A 336 -5.60 11.65 -24.00
N ASN A 337 -6.03 11.15 -22.85
CA ASN A 337 -7.22 11.62 -22.13
C ASN A 337 -7.14 13.12 -21.84
N LEU A 338 -6.00 13.59 -21.34
CA LEU A 338 -5.80 15.00 -21.00
C LEU A 338 -5.75 15.93 -22.20
N SER A 339 -5.49 15.43 -23.41
CA SER A 339 -5.54 16.22 -24.65
C SER A 339 -6.95 16.76 -24.95
N TYR A 340 -7.99 16.14 -24.40
CA TYR A 340 -9.39 16.59 -24.50
C TYR A 340 -9.80 17.61 -23.44
N ALA A 341 -8.93 17.92 -22.46
CA ALA A 341 -9.25 18.90 -21.42
C ALA A 341 -9.29 20.32 -22.01
N TYR A 342 -10.39 21.05 -21.78
CA TYR A 342 -10.54 22.40 -22.35
C TYR A 342 -9.79 23.48 -21.54
N ASP A 343 -9.51 23.25 -20.28
CA ASP A 343 -8.79 24.14 -19.38
C ASP A 343 -7.95 23.32 -18.40
N ILE A 344 -6.74 22.98 -18.80
CA ILE A 344 -5.85 22.09 -18.06
C ILE A 344 -5.42 22.71 -16.72
N GLU A 345 -5.26 24.05 -16.64
CA GLU A 345 -4.85 24.72 -15.41
C GLU A 345 -5.94 24.65 -14.32
N ARG A 346 -7.20 24.56 -14.73
CA ARG A 346 -8.36 24.50 -13.84
C ARG A 346 -9.08 23.15 -13.87
N ILE A 347 -8.49 22.12 -14.43
CA ILE A 347 -9.10 20.79 -14.58
C ILE A 347 -9.57 20.22 -13.25
N HIS A 348 -8.86 20.52 -12.16
CA HIS A 348 -9.16 20.06 -10.80
C HIS A 348 -10.36 20.78 -10.15
N ILE A 349 -10.80 21.94 -10.69
CA ILE A 349 -11.88 22.72 -10.09
C ILE A 349 -13.21 22.31 -10.71
N PHE A 350 -14.02 21.58 -9.96
CA PHE A 350 -15.34 21.14 -10.42
C PHE A 350 -16.39 22.27 -10.33
N ASP A 351 -17.07 22.53 -11.44
CA ASP A 351 -18.13 23.55 -11.57
C ASP A 351 -19.49 22.93 -11.94
N GLY A 352 -19.61 21.62 -11.83
CA GLY A 352 -20.82 20.86 -12.22
C GLY A 352 -20.86 20.47 -13.68
N LYS A 353 -19.79 20.70 -14.44
CA LYS A 353 -19.68 20.33 -15.85
C LYS A 353 -18.50 19.39 -16.07
N SER A 354 -18.57 18.62 -17.15
CA SER A 354 -17.41 17.87 -17.65
C SER A 354 -16.22 18.79 -17.92
N LYS A 355 -15.04 18.28 -17.71
CA LYS A 355 -13.77 18.99 -18.01
C LYS A 355 -13.18 18.61 -19.37
N PHE A 356 -13.83 17.74 -20.10
CA PHE A 356 -13.39 17.23 -21.39
C PHE A 356 -14.36 17.62 -22.50
N ILE A 357 -13.83 17.96 -23.70
CA ILE A 357 -14.61 18.33 -24.86
C ILE A 357 -14.29 17.41 -26.02
N GLY A 358 -15.36 16.85 -26.63
CA GLY A 358 -15.23 16.01 -27.84
C GLY A 358 -14.53 14.69 -27.61
N MET A 359 -14.44 14.23 -26.37
CA MET A 359 -14.05 12.87 -26.04
C MET A 359 -15.10 11.91 -26.62
N PRO A 360 -14.71 10.93 -27.44
CA PRO A 360 -15.66 10.07 -28.18
C PRO A 360 -16.54 9.21 -27.29
#